data_3a718feee818bda4601c78f8ad72fc60
#
_entry.id   3a718feee818bda4601c78f8ad72fc60
#
_cell.length_a   1.000
_cell.length_b   1.000
_cell.length_c   1.000
_cell.angle_alpha   90.00
_cell.angle_beta   90.00
_cell.angle_gamma   90.00
#
_symmetry.space_group_name_H-M   'P 1'
#
loop_
_entity.id
_entity.type
_entity.pdbx_description
1 polymer ?
#
loop_
_entity_poly.entity_id
_entity_poly.type
_entity_poly.pdbx_seq_one_letter_code
_entity_poly.pdbx_strand_id
1 'polypeptide(L)'
;MKGEGARARRCAPGNSPEWMLGWPEITIRIRSRITRDLAKLAALTFLAALTLLGCKPSKPATPVALDLSIYFTCDTRGRLVPCGCFTGQYGGLTRLKTVLDADTSTNSIRVDVGDAIKGREDFNRIEYKYLLRAYAGMNFDALNLGHREAQLSAKQLREIKAASPAPLISANLLDKATGTPLFEGWRIIRRGGFRIALVGVLDPNGFGESLGDGLAVERMESTLSRILPEVKKQADILILLAFTDEATLARLAQEFYEFDLILGGKVSQPSQKLEKVNRSLILFTTNESRALGRLRARIAGRGQLQPVEHEILLMKDHIPQHESVLALAREYRDEIRATKLAIDDSARLSENTIPGVRQAAAFAGSESCLKCHPSAAKVWQRSGHAEAFATLRSKKADADPNCIGCHTVGFGTPTGYRREFAGAKLADVGCESCHGPGSLHVKQHEAQSAVTFKFRPLGAGDCKQCHHGEFSRPFDWDAFWPDIKHGKEPVKTAERKP
;
A
#
# COMPACT_ATOMS: atom_id res chain seq x y z
N MET A 1 -46.67 14.63 38.24
CA MET A 1 -45.98 14.62 39.55
C MET A 1 -44.61 15.19 39.29
N LYS A 2 -44.47 16.46 39.66
CA LYS A 2 -43.60 17.03 40.71
C LYS A 2 -42.12 16.67 40.41
N GLY A 3 -41.19 17.56 40.22
CA GLY A 3 -40.99 18.95 40.56
C GLY A 3 -39.53 19.16 40.78
N GLU A 4 -39.15 20.34 40.50
CA GLU A 4 -38.26 21.34 41.12
C GLU A 4 -36.77 21.14 40.81
N GLY A 5 -36.05 22.10 40.29
CA GLY A 5 -36.11 23.56 40.38
C GLY A 5 -35.05 24.11 41.34
N ALA A 6 -34.09 24.88 40.88
CA ALA A 6 -33.39 25.95 41.60
C ALA A 6 -32.14 26.38 40.80
N ARG A 7 -32.09 27.53 40.31
CA ARG A 7 -32.06 28.96 40.65
C ARG A 7 -30.63 29.51 40.65
N ALA A 8 -30.46 30.40 39.72
CA ALA A 8 -29.40 31.38 39.64
C ALA A 8 -29.36 32.35 40.85
N ARG A 9 -28.18 32.84 41.22
CA ARG A 9 -28.05 34.08 41.98
C ARG A 9 -27.05 35.03 41.31
N ARG A 10 -27.60 36.16 40.94
CA ARG A 10 -26.86 37.39 40.70
C ARG A 10 -26.68 38.11 42.05
N CYS A 11 -25.62 38.87 42.22
CA CYS A 11 -25.55 40.00 43.14
C CYS A 11 -24.87 41.15 42.45
N ALA A 12 -25.52 42.27 42.48
CA ALA A 12 -25.13 43.61 42.04
C ALA A 12 -24.76 44.52 43.25
N PRO A 13 -24.46 45.82 43.07
CA PRO A 13 -23.31 46.51 43.66
C PRO A 13 -23.70 47.40 44.88
N GLY A 14 -22.69 47.84 45.62
CA GLY A 14 -22.92 48.74 46.79
C GLY A 14 -21.74 49.66 47.11
N ASN A 15 -21.95 50.91 46.80
CA ASN A 15 -21.64 52.16 47.48
C ASN A 15 -20.32 52.41 48.24
N SER A 16 -19.72 53.52 47.83
CA SER A 16 -18.77 54.37 48.60
C SER A 16 -19.31 54.91 49.95
N PRO A 17 -18.45 55.36 50.86
CA PRO A 17 -18.51 56.78 51.15
C PRO A 17 -17.14 57.47 51.32
N GLU A 18 -17.22 58.80 51.10
CA GLU A 18 -16.25 59.86 51.33
C GLU A 18 -15.76 59.93 52.77
N TRP A 19 -14.52 60.40 52.96
CA TRP A 19 -14.16 61.37 54.01
C TRP A 19 -12.96 62.23 53.52
N MET A 20 -13.18 63.54 53.52
CA MET A 20 -12.19 64.61 53.36
C MET A 20 -11.31 64.75 54.59
N LEU A 21 -10.19 65.48 54.33
CA LEU A 21 -9.46 66.44 55.13
C LEU A 21 -7.97 66.10 55.39
N GLY A 22 -7.15 67.12 55.03
CA GLY A 22 -5.94 67.47 55.75
C GLY A 22 -4.63 67.51 54.93
N TRP A 23 -4.34 68.60 54.29
CA TRP A 23 -2.96 68.96 53.89
C TRP A 23 -2.23 69.58 55.10
N PRO A 24 -0.90 69.38 55.21
CA PRO A 24 -0.04 70.51 54.95
C PRO A 24 1.25 70.14 54.16
N GLU A 25 1.75 71.14 53.51
CA GLU A 25 2.89 71.35 52.65
C GLU A 25 4.18 70.73 53.12
N ILE A 26 4.77 69.91 52.30
CA ILE A 26 6.22 69.70 52.19
C ILE A 26 6.56 69.68 50.70
N THR A 27 6.70 70.91 50.18
CA THR A 27 7.20 71.15 48.82
C THR A 27 8.67 71.62 48.93
N ILE A 28 9.49 71.13 47.96
CA ILE A 28 10.80 71.65 47.66
C ILE A 28 11.98 70.94 48.43
N ARG A 29 12.28 69.70 48.13
CA ARG A 29 13.66 69.15 48.05
C ARG A 29 13.82 67.82 47.36
N ILE A 30 12.82 67.31 46.66
CA ILE A 30 12.91 66.02 46.03
C ILE A 30 13.14 66.11 44.48
N ARG A 31 12.98 67.30 43.88
CA ARG A 31 13.07 67.48 42.43
C ARG A 31 14.47 67.30 41.81
N SER A 32 15.55 67.43 42.59
CA SER A 32 16.91 67.35 42.02
C SER A 32 17.59 65.92 42.06
N ARG A 33 17.02 65.01 42.84
CA ARG A 33 17.56 63.57 42.82
C ARG A 33 16.80 62.70 41.83
N ILE A 34 15.49 62.85 41.72
CA ILE A 34 14.72 62.03 40.78
C ILE A 34 15.07 62.29 39.33
N THR A 35 15.37 63.50 38.94
CA THR A 35 15.81 63.86 37.57
C THR A 35 17.19 63.33 37.22
N ARG A 36 18.13 63.16 38.17
CA ARG A 36 19.45 62.53 37.93
C ARG A 36 19.38 61.04 37.85
N ASP A 37 18.51 60.39 38.61
CA ASP A 37 18.36 58.94 38.59
C ASP A 37 17.52 58.49 37.37
N LEU A 38 16.54 59.26 36.93
CA LEU A 38 15.84 59.01 35.66
C LEU A 38 16.75 59.21 34.43
N ALA A 39 17.67 60.19 34.46
CA ALA A 39 18.63 60.37 33.39
C ALA A 39 19.70 59.23 33.35
N LYS A 40 20.08 58.69 34.49
CA LYS A 40 20.94 57.52 34.57
C LYS A 40 20.23 56.23 34.14
N LEU A 41 18.98 56.07 34.48
CA LEU A 41 18.16 54.93 34.01
C LEU A 41 17.92 55.01 32.50
N ALA A 42 17.65 56.21 31.95
CA ALA A 42 17.49 56.40 30.52
C ALA A 42 18.81 56.19 29.75
N ALA A 43 19.97 56.57 30.32
CA ALA A 43 21.26 56.30 29.72
C ALA A 43 21.64 54.81 29.76
N LEU A 44 21.29 54.07 30.83
CA LEU A 44 21.51 52.63 30.96
C LEU A 44 20.56 51.84 30.03
N THR A 45 19.30 52.25 29.84
CA THR A 45 18.42 51.64 28.89
C THR A 45 18.79 51.91 27.43
N PHE A 46 19.36 53.11 27.15
CA PHE A 46 19.86 53.41 25.81
C PHE A 46 21.14 52.67 25.47
N LEU A 47 22.03 52.45 26.46
CA LEU A 47 23.25 51.66 26.31
C LEU A 47 22.91 50.16 26.15
N ALA A 48 21.93 49.65 26.89
CA ALA A 48 21.41 48.25 26.72
C ALA A 48 20.69 48.07 25.40
N ALA A 49 19.99 49.08 24.87
CA ALA A 49 19.37 49.05 23.56
C ALA A 49 20.42 49.06 22.42
N LEU A 50 21.52 49.77 22.57
CA LEU A 50 22.62 49.76 21.58
C LEU A 50 23.37 48.43 21.54
N THR A 51 23.47 47.72 22.65
CA THR A 51 24.10 46.37 22.67
C THR A 51 23.19 45.30 22.07
N LEU A 52 21.87 45.50 22.07
CA LEU A 52 20.90 44.62 21.44
C LEU A 52 20.75 44.86 19.91
N LEU A 53 21.15 46.04 19.42
CA LEU A 53 21.16 46.36 17.98
C LEU A 53 22.40 45.87 17.22
N GLY A 54 23.38 45.25 17.92
CA GLY A 54 24.61 44.73 17.33
C GLY A 54 24.59 43.26 16.90
N CYS A 55 23.52 42.52 17.23
CA CYS A 55 23.36 41.18 16.66
C CYS A 55 22.86 41.27 15.21
N LYS A 56 23.78 41.44 14.26
CA LYS A 56 23.47 41.07 12.86
C LYS A 56 22.97 39.63 12.90
N PRO A 57 21.77 39.34 12.35
CA PRO A 57 21.36 37.96 12.20
C PRO A 57 22.48 37.26 11.42
N SER A 58 23.15 36.30 12.04
CA SER A 58 24.13 35.46 11.35
C SER A 58 23.41 34.88 10.14
N LYS A 59 23.93 35.11 8.94
CA LYS A 59 23.44 34.41 7.75
C LYS A 59 23.38 32.94 8.15
N PRO A 60 22.23 32.23 7.91
CA PRO A 60 22.16 30.82 8.21
C PRO A 60 23.35 30.16 7.53
N ALA A 61 24.16 29.44 8.31
CA ALA A 61 25.33 28.75 7.80
C ALA A 61 24.87 27.87 6.62
N THR A 62 25.58 27.96 5.50
CA THR A 62 25.31 27.08 4.36
C THR A 62 25.43 25.65 4.86
N PRO A 63 24.43 24.79 4.68
CA PRO A 63 24.50 23.40 5.13
C PRO A 63 25.77 22.75 4.57
N VAL A 64 26.48 22.01 5.40
CA VAL A 64 27.62 21.20 4.98
C VAL A 64 27.10 20.09 4.05
N ALA A 65 27.90 19.72 3.04
CA ALA A 65 27.56 18.63 2.12
C ALA A 65 27.11 17.38 2.89
N LEU A 66 26.02 16.75 2.42
CA LEU A 66 25.35 15.66 3.11
C LEU A 66 25.34 14.40 2.25
N ASP A 67 25.89 13.31 2.77
CA ASP A 67 25.68 11.98 2.20
C ASP A 67 24.30 11.45 2.59
N LEU A 68 23.57 10.91 1.61
CA LEU A 68 22.16 10.56 1.70
C LEU A 68 21.90 9.21 1.03
N SER A 69 21.09 8.36 1.67
CA SER A 69 20.56 7.14 1.07
C SER A 69 19.06 7.33 0.76
N ILE A 70 18.65 7.16 -0.47
CA ILE A 70 17.25 7.24 -0.90
C ILE A 70 16.77 5.84 -1.25
N TYR A 71 15.78 5.34 -0.50
CA TYR A 71 15.13 4.06 -0.71
C TYR A 71 13.75 4.28 -1.31
N PHE A 72 13.42 3.54 -2.36
CA PHE A 72 12.13 3.68 -3.00
C PHE A 72 11.54 2.33 -3.41
N THR A 73 10.24 2.20 -3.16
CA THR A 73 9.41 1.07 -3.53
C THR A 73 8.28 1.53 -4.46
N CYS A 74 7.67 0.58 -5.15
CA CYS A 74 6.47 0.80 -5.94
C CYS A 74 5.73 -0.52 -6.14
N ASP A 75 4.42 -0.43 -6.42
CA ASP A 75 3.62 -1.57 -6.85
C ASP A 75 3.66 -2.72 -5.83
N THR A 76 3.54 -2.39 -4.55
CA THR A 76 3.65 -3.36 -3.45
C THR A 76 2.49 -4.35 -3.39
N ARG A 77 1.30 -3.96 -3.86
CA ARG A 77 0.10 -4.81 -4.02
C ARG A 77 -0.25 -5.65 -2.79
N GLY A 78 -0.28 -5.05 -1.62
CA GLY A 78 -0.67 -5.76 -0.39
C GLY A 78 0.38 -6.73 0.18
N ARG A 79 1.59 -6.79 -0.32
CA ARG A 79 2.60 -7.79 0.03
C ARG A 79 3.25 -7.55 1.39
N LEU A 80 2.54 -7.83 2.47
CA LEU A 80 3.13 -7.84 3.82
C LEU A 80 4.21 -8.93 3.97
N VAL A 81 3.91 -10.12 3.47
CA VAL A 81 4.79 -11.29 3.54
C VAL A 81 5.19 -11.76 2.15
N PRO A 82 6.31 -12.49 2.00
CA PRO A 82 6.64 -13.14 0.74
C PRO A 82 5.50 -14.04 0.27
N CYS A 83 5.22 -14.03 -1.01
CA CYS A 83 4.18 -14.85 -1.59
C CYS A 83 4.72 -16.19 -2.07
N GLY A 84 3.87 -17.21 -1.96
CA GLY A 84 4.16 -18.56 -2.40
C GLY A 84 4.39 -19.55 -1.25
N CYS A 85 4.19 -20.83 -1.54
CA CYS A 85 4.36 -21.93 -0.61
C CYS A 85 5.58 -22.82 -0.96
N PHE A 86 6.54 -22.26 -1.69
CA PHE A 86 7.72 -22.96 -2.22
C PHE A 86 9.01 -22.29 -1.79
N THR A 87 10.14 -22.95 -1.97
CA THR A 87 11.50 -22.39 -1.80
C THR A 87 11.81 -21.36 -2.90
N GLY A 88 12.63 -20.36 -2.61
CA GLY A 88 12.97 -19.30 -3.58
C GLY A 88 11.93 -18.17 -3.66
N GLN A 89 11.15 -17.96 -2.62
CA GLN A 89 10.20 -16.86 -2.53
C GLN A 89 10.91 -15.51 -2.48
N TYR A 90 10.38 -14.52 -3.22
CA TYR A 90 10.85 -13.16 -3.22
C TYR A 90 9.84 -12.21 -2.59
N GLY A 91 10.31 -11.03 -2.15
CA GLY A 91 9.45 -9.93 -1.77
C GLY A 91 8.99 -9.95 -0.31
N GLY A 92 7.98 -9.14 -0.05
CA GLY A 92 7.36 -8.94 1.26
C GLY A 92 7.99 -7.81 2.08
N LEU A 93 7.14 -6.99 2.71
CA LEU A 93 7.60 -5.92 3.61
C LEU A 93 8.35 -6.46 4.83
N THR A 94 8.15 -7.74 5.18
CA THR A 94 8.92 -8.42 6.23
C THR A 94 10.42 -8.42 5.94
N ARG A 95 10.82 -8.71 4.70
CA ARG A 95 12.23 -8.69 4.28
C ARG A 95 12.72 -7.27 4.02
N LEU A 96 11.87 -6.45 3.43
CA LEU A 96 12.16 -5.04 3.20
C LEU A 96 12.59 -4.36 4.49
N LYS A 97 11.84 -4.56 5.59
CA LYS A 97 12.20 -3.98 6.89
C LYS A 97 13.56 -4.46 7.38
N THR A 98 13.89 -5.74 7.23
CA THR A 98 15.20 -6.27 7.59
C THR A 98 16.34 -5.56 6.85
N VAL A 99 16.17 -5.33 5.55
CA VAL A 99 17.16 -4.61 4.73
C VAL A 99 17.28 -3.14 5.13
N LEU A 100 16.13 -2.48 5.37
CA LEU A 100 16.12 -1.07 5.78
C LEU A 100 16.69 -0.85 7.18
N ASP A 101 16.51 -1.79 8.10
CA ASP A 101 17.03 -1.70 9.46
C ASP A 101 18.53 -2.03 9.53
N ALA A 102 19.08 -2.72 8.53
CA ALA A 102 20.52 -2.93 8.39
C ALA A 102 21.26 -1.66 7.93
N ASP A 103 20.55 -0.65 7.38
CA ASP A 103 21.14 0.65 7.06
C ASP A 103 21.20 1.50 8.32
N THR A 104 22.42 1.74 8.80
CA THR A 104 22.71 2.59 9.96
C THR A 104 22.80 4.08 9.63
N SER A 105 22.55 4.47 8.36
CA SER A 105 22.57 5.87 7.92
C SER A 105 21.48 6.68 8.63
N THR A 106 21.88 7.75 9.29
CA THR A 106 20.95 8.71 9.91
C THR A 106 20.25 9.61 8.90
N ASN A 107 20.76 9.64 7.66
CA ASN A 107 20.28 10.50 6.58
C ASN A 107 19.66 9.66 5.46
N SER A 108 18.65 8.87 5.78
CA SER A 108 17.91 8.13 4.76
C SER A 108 16.57 8.82 4.45
N ILE A 109 16.14 8.69 3.19
CA ILE A 109 14.80 9.00 2.71
C ILE A 109 14.18 7.70 2.25
N ARG A 110 12.93 7.43 2.66
CA ARG A 110 12.19 6.22 2.31
C ARG A 110 10.85 6.62 1.72
N VAL A 111 10.59 6.23 0.47
CA VAL A 111 9.38 6.62 -0.26
C VAL A 111 8.76 5.46 -1.01
N ASP A 112 7.46 5.52 -1.24
CA ASP A 112 6.73 4.63 -2.14
C ASP A 112 6.12 5.45 -3.29
N VAL A 113 6.23 4.95 -4.52
CA VAL A 113 5.80 5.68 -5.72
C VAL A 113 4.33 5.46 -6.05
N GLY A 114 3.69 4.43 -5.51
CA GLY A 114 2.26 4.14 -5.67
C GLY A 114 1.94 2.67 -5.94
N ASP A 115 0.65 2.37 -6.07
CA ASP A 115 0.09 1.02 -6.23
C ASP A 115 0.43 0.08 -5.07
N ALA A 116 0.41 0.61 -3.84
CA ALA A 116 0.67 -0.19 -2.65
C ALA A 116 -0.52 -1.09 -2.28
N ILE A 117 -1.77 -0.67 -2.51
CA ILE A 117 -2.96 -1.51 -2.32
C ILE A 117 -3.07 -2.57 -3.42
N LYS A 118 -3.65 -3.72 -3.12
CA LYS A 118 -3.84 -4.81 -4.10
C LYS A 118 -5.05 -4.60 -5.02
N GLY A 119 -6.14 -4.09 -4.48
CA GLY A 119 -7.40 -3.89 -5.19
C GLY A 119 -8.43 -3.14 -4.36
N ARG A 120 -9.67 -3.11 -4.83
CA ARG A 120 -10.75 -2.30 -4.25
C ARG A 120 -11.67 -3.02 -3.26
N GLU A 121 -11.52 -4.34 -3.12
CA GLU A 121 -12.37 -5.13 -2.25
C GLU A 121 -12.16 -4.79 -0.77
N ASP A 122 -13.15 -5.09 0.06
CA ASP A 122 -13.10 -4.79 1.49
C ASP A 122 -11.91 -5.42 2.19
N PHE A 123 -11.59 -6.67 1.84
CA PHE A 123 -10.42 -7.33 2.41
C PHE A 123 -9.10 -6.70 1.95
N ASN A 124 -9.02 -6.13 0.74
CA ASN A 124 -7.84 -5.40 0.29
C ASN A 124 -7.67 -4.09 1.07
N ARG A 125 -8.76 -3.43 1.48
CA ARG A 125 -8.69 -2.24 2.35
C ARG A 125 -8.23 -2.59 3.76
N ILE A 126 -8.67 -3.75 4.29
CA ILE A 126 -8.15 -4.26 5.57
C ILE A 126 -6.65 -4.57 5.44
N GLU A 127 -6.22 -5.27 4.39
CA GLU A 127 -4.82 -5.55 4.11
C GLU A 127 -3.99 -4.25 4.01
N TYR A 128 -4.50 -3.26 3.29
CA TYR A 128 -3.87 -1.95 3.12
C TYR A 128 -3.66 -1.19 4.43
N LYS A 129 -4.61 -1.28 5.38
CA LYS A 129 -4.45 -0.73 6.74
C LYS A 129 -3.18 -1.28 7.41
N TYR A 130 -2.94 -2.57 7.32
CA TYR A 130 -1.74 -3.20 7.90
C TYR A 130 -0.47 -2.87 7.12
N LEU A 131 -0.59 -2.73 5.80
CA LEU A 131 0.51 -2.26 4.96
C LEU A 131 0.96 -0.85 5.36
N LEU A 132 0.02 0.09 5.53
CA LEU A 132 0.30 1.46 5.98
C LEU A 132 0.93 1.48 7.39
N ARG A 133 0.52 0.60 8.30
CA ARG A 133 1.17 0.42 9.60
C ARG A 133 2.62 -0.09 9.45
N ALA A 134 2.86 -1.00 8.52
CA ALA A 134 4.21 -1.49 8.24
C ALA A 134 5.10 -0.38 7.67
N TYR A 135 4.62 0.41 6.72
CA TYR A 135 5.35 1.56 6.19
C TYR A 135 5.66 2.61 7.26
N ALA A 136 4.68 2.91 8.12
CA ALA A 136 4.91 3.81 9.27
C ALA A 136 5.99 3.26 10.21
N GLY A 137 5.95 1.96 10.53
CA GLY A 137 6.97 1.28 11.34
C GLY A 137 8.35 1.17 10.69
N MET A 138 8.44 1.45 9.40
CA MET A 138 9.69 1.57 8.63
C MET A 138 10.09 3.03 8.38
N ASN A 139 9.39 4.00 8.98
CA ASN A 139 9.65 5.43 8.85
C ASN A 139 9.67 5.92 7.39
N PHE A 140 8.71 5.52 6.58
CA PHE A 140 8.55 6.07 5.23
C PHE A 140 8.16 7.55 5.30
N ASP A 141 8.85 8.38 4.54
CA ASP A 141 8.69 9.84 4.52
C ASP A 141 7.49 10.30 3.69
N ALA A 142 7.16 9.55 2.64
CA ALA A 142 5.98 9.77 1.82
C ALA A 142 5.60 8.51 1.04
N LEU A 143 4.30 8.29 0.88
CA LEU A 143 3.71 7.29 -0.01
C LEU A 143 2.84 8.04 -1.01
N ASN A 144 3.22 8.01 -2.29
CA ASN A 144 2.39 8.51 -3.37
C ASN A 144 1.24 7.53 -3.64
N LEU A 145 0.15 8.02 -4.20
CA LEU A 145 -0.96 7.19 -4.65
C LEU A 145 -0.78 6.79 -6.10
N GLY A 146 -1.10 5.55 -6.42
CA GLY A 146 -1.08 5.01 -7.77
C GLY A 146 -2.50 4.77 -8.30
N HIS A 147 -2.58 4.01 -9.39
CA HIS A 147 -3.84 3.70 -10.06
C HIS A 147 -4.76 2.81 -9.21
N ARG A 148 -4.20 1.89 -8.41
CA ARG A 148 -4.98 0.99 -7.57
C ARG A 148 -5.66 1.72 -6.42
N GLU A 149 -4.97 2.65 -5.79
CA GLU A 149 -5.58 3.54 -4.79
C GLU A 149 -6.69 4.39 -5.42
N ALA A 150 -6.47 4.91 -6.63
CA ALA A 150 -7.45 5.72 -7.33
C ALA A 150 -8.68 4.94 -7.86
N GLN A 151 -8.72 3.61 -7.72
CA GLN A 151 -9.93 2.80 -7.94
C GLN A 151 -10.89 2.82 -6.74
N LEU A 152 -10.43 3.24 -5.58
CA LEU A 152 -11.29 3.44 -4.40
C LEU A 152 -12.10 4.71 -4.57
N SER A 153 -13.30 4.76 -3.97
CA SER A 153 -14.10 5.98 -3.98
C SER A 153 -13.47 7.11 -3.17
N ALA A 154 -13.82 8.36 -3.47
CA ALA A 154 -13.39 9.53 -2.69
C ALA A 154 -13.69 9.39 -1.20
N LYS A 155 -14.83 8.76 -0.84
CA LYS A 155 -15.21 8.49 0.56
C LYS A 155 -14.21 7.53 1.21
N GLN A 156 -13.92 6.39 0.58
CA GLN A 156 -12.96 5.39 1.08
C GLN A 156 -11.55 5.97 1.23
N LEU A 157 -11.12 6.79 0.29
CA LEU A 157 -9.81 7.45 0.37
C LEU A 157 -9.73 8.47 1.52
N ARG A 158 -10.81 9.20 1.82
CA ARG A 158 -10.86 10.08 2.99
C ARG A 158 -10.78 9.29 4.30
N GLU A 159 -11.48 8.16 4.38
CA GLU A 159 -11.41 7.26 5.54
C GLU A 159 -9.99 6.72 5.74
N ILE A 160 -9.33 6.27 4.66
CA ILE A 160 -7.95 5.81 4.67
C ILE A 160 -7.00 6.93 5.09
N LYS A 161 -7.14 8.14 4.52
CA LYS A 161 -6.33 9.31 4.89
C LYS A 161 -6.43 9.63 6.38
N ALA A 162 -7.65 9.62 6.92
CA ALA A 162 -7.89 9.91 8.34
C ALA A 162 -7.30 8.86 9.29
N ALA A 163 -7.24 7.59 8.86
CA ALA A 163 -6.78 6.47 9.67
C ALA A 163 -5.30 6.10 9.44
N SER A 164 -4.68 6.63 8.37
CA SER A 164 -3.32 6.24 7.99
C SER A 164 -2.26 6.77 8.95
N PRO A 165 -1.42 5.89 9.54
CA PRO A 165 -0.26 6.33 10.30
C PRO A 165 0.93 6.74 9.40
N ALA A 166 0.88 6.40 8.11
CA ALA A 166 1.91 6.74 7.12
C ALA A 166 1.49 7.97 6.29
N PRO A 167 2.42 8.82 5.86
CA PRO A 167 2.11 10.05 5.16
C PRO A 167 1.78 9.79 3.68
N LEU A 168 0.50 9.88 3.33
CA LEU A 168 -0.01 9.73 1.97
C LEU A 168 0.02 11.09 1.25
N ILE A 169 0.50 11.13 0.00
CA ILE A 169 0.55 12.32 -0.84
C ILE A 169 -0.01 12.06 -2.23
N SER A 170 -0.66 13.05 -2.84
CA SER A 170 -1.00 13.09 -4.26
C SER A 170 -1.44 14.49 -4.66
N ALA A 171 -0.75 15.12 -5.59
CA ALA A 171 -1.03 16.50 -6.00
C ALA A 171 -2.18 16.62 -7.01
N ASN A 172 -2.45 15.57 -7.78
CA ASN A 172 -3.38 15.60 -8.90
C ASN A 172 -4.58 14.67 -8.79
N LEU A 173 -4.74 13.95 -7.66
CA LEU A 173 -5.95 13.20 -7.35
C LEU A 173 -6.95 14.11 -6.64
N LEU A 174 -8.04 14.46 -7.32
CA LEU A 174 -8.99 15.48 -6.90
C LEU A 174 -10.31 14.86 -6.44
N ASP A 175 -10.96 15.54 -5.52
CA ASP A 175 -12.39 15.39 -5.29
C ASP A 175 -13.14 16.00 -6.48
N LYS A 176 -13.93 15.18 -7.19
CA LYS A 176 -14.66 15.59 -8.39
C LYS A 176 -15.70 16.70 -8.11
N ALA A 177 -16.28 16.70 -6.92
CA ALA A 177 -17.33 17.66 -6.55
C ALA A 177 -16.77 19.05 -6.29
N THR A 178 -15.57 19.15 -5.69
CA THR A 178 -14.96 20.41 -5.29
C THR A 178 -13.81 20.87 -6.21
N GLY A 179 -13.26 19.95 -7.01
CA GLY A 179 -12.06 20.20 -7.82
C GLY A 179 -10.79 20.39 -6.98
N THR A 180 -10.81 20.07 -5.68
CA THR A 180 -9.67 20.25 -4.78
C THR A 180 -8.92 18.92 -4.58
N PRO A 181 -7.58 18.94 -4.35
CA PRO A 181 -6.82 17.74 -4.04
C PRO A 181 -7.34 17.04 -2.77
N LEU A 182 -7.48 15.72 -2.83
CA LEU A 182 -7.87 14.90 -1.68
C LEU A 182 -6.75 14.74 -0.65
N PHE A 183 -5.51 14.80 -1.11
CA PHE A 183 -4.30 14.65 -0.29
C PHE A 183 -3.42 15.88 -0.38
N GLU A 184 -2.42 15.96 0.50
CA GLU A 184 -1.34 16.93 0.32
C GLU A 184 -0.59 16.60 -0.95
N GLY A 185 -0.29 17.60 -1.78
CA GLY A 185 0.38 17.40 -3.05
C GLY A 185 1.88 17.13 -2.90
N TRP A 186 2.46 17.62 -1.79
CA TRP A 186 3.88 17.46 -1.47
C TRP A 186 4.11 17.50 0.03
N ARG A 187 5.28 17.03 0.45
CA ARG A 187 5.73 17.06 1.83
C ARG A 187 7.17 17.58 1.90
N ILE A 188 7.45 18.46 2.84
CA ILE A 188 8.80 18.95 3.11
C ILE A 188 9.40 18.17 4.28
N ILE A 189 10.52 17.51 4.04
CA ILE A 189 11.29 16.83 5.08
C ILE A 189 12.65 17.52 5.26
N ARG A 190 13.32 17.24 6.37
CA ARG A 190 14.64 17.80 6.67
C ARG A 190 15.66 16.68 6.89
N ARG A 191 16.83 16.82 6.25
CA ARG A 191 18.00 15.94 6.47
C ARG A 191 19.25 16.81 6.46
N GLY A 192 20.09 16.71 7.49
CA GLY A 192 21.37 17.43 7.60
C GLY A 192 21.29 18.95 7.33
N GLY A 193 20.18 19.59 7.70
CA GLY A 193 19.95 21.01 7.45
C GLY A 193 19.31 21.35 6.10
N PHE A 194 19.28 20.43 5.14
CA PHE A 194 18.58 20.62 3.86
C PHE A 194 17.09 20.32 3.97
N ARG A 195 16.30 21.13 3.26
CA ARG A 195 14.86 20.94 3.06
C ARG A 195 14.66 20.20 1.74
N ILE A 196 13.94 19.09 1.78
CA ILE A 196 13.73 18.21 0.64
C ILE A 196 12.22 18.12 0.41
N ALA A 197 11.76 18.48 -0.78
CA ALA A 197 10.38 18.32 -1.18
C ALA A 197 10.18 16.94 -1.82
N LEU A 198 9.17 16.21 -1.34
CA LEU A 198 8.67 14.98 -1.93
C LEU A 198 7.32 15.33 -2.55
N VAL A 199 7.22 15.33 -3.88
CA VAL A 199 6.00 15.68 -4.63
C VAL A 199 5.41 14.42 -5.23
N GLY A 200 4.10 14.19 -5.11
CA GLY A 200 3.43 12.99 -5.61
C GLY A 200 2.47 13.31 -6.75
N VAL A 201 2.57 12.56 -7.86
CA VAL A 201 1.61 12.60 -8.97
C VAL A 201 1.35 11.21 -9.52
N LEU A 202 0.19 11.01 -10.15
CA LEU A 202 -0.15 9.80 -10.87
C LEU A 202 -0.62 10.13 -12.29
N ASP A 203 -0.35 9.20 -13.21
CA ASP A 203 -0.76 9.33 -14.61
C ASP A 203 -2.29 9.34 -14.73
N PRO A 204 -2.90 10.35 -15.37
CA PRO A 204 -4.35 10.38 -15.61
C PRO A 204 -4.82 9.32 -16.60
N ASN A 205 -3.90 8.65 -17.31
CA ASN A 205 -4.21 7.63 -18.31
C ASN A 205 -3.97 6.22 -17.74
N GLY A 206 -4.74 5.26 -18.21
CA GLY A 206 -4.51 3.85 -17.88
C GLY A 206 -5.25 3.33 -16.65
N PHE A 207 -6.31 4.02 -16.23
CA PHE A 207 -7.22 3.49 -15.20
C PHE A 207 -8.06 2.31 -15.69
N GLY A 208 -8.02 1.97 -16.99
CA GLY A 208 -8.97 1.06 -17.57
C GLY A 208 -10.39 1.61 -17.39
N GLU A 209 -11.33 0.78 -16.93
CA GLU A 209 -12.73 1.18 -16.77
C GLU A 209 -13.05 1.83 -15.41
N SER A 210 -12.09 2.07 -14.51
CA SER A 210 -12.47 2.28 -13.12
C SER A 210 -11.66 3.27 -12.30
N LEU A 211 -11.74 4.54 -12.65
CA LEU A 211 -11.53 5.58 -11.65
C LEU A 211 -12.63 5.50 -10.58
N GLY A 212 -12.27 5.58 -9.31
CA GLY A 212 -13.22 5.46 -8.20
C GLY A 212 -14.26 6.59 -8.17
N ASP A 213 -15.43 6.27 -7.63
CA ASP A 213 -16.53 7.22 -7.56
C ASP A 213 -16.15 8.51 -6.81
N GLY A 214 -16.55 9.65 -7.40
CA GLY A 214 -16.29 10.96 -6.82
C GLY A 214 -14.85 11.46 -7.00
N LEU A 215 -14.04 10.80 -7.82
CA LEU A 215 -12.67 11.20 -8.14
C LEU A 215 -12.56 11.86 -9.52
N ALA A 216 -11.55 12.71 -9.64
CA ALA A 216 -11.00 13.20 -10.89
C ALA A 216 -9.47 13.22 -10.80
N VAL A 217 -8.78 13.07 -11.91
CA VAL A 217 -7.31 13.17 -11.98
C VAL A 217 -6.94 14.29 -12.93
N GLU A 218 -6.25 15.30 -12.40
CA GLU A 218 -5.72 16.40 -13.21
C GLU A 218 -4.48 15.94 -13.99
N ARG A 219 -4.21 16.52 -15.14
CA ARG A 219 -2.98 16.26 -15.88
C ARG A 219 -1.75 16.61 -15.04
N MET A 220 -0.75 15.75 -15.06
CA MET A 220 0.49 15.93 -14.28
C MET A 220 1.16 17.26 -14.60
N GLU A 221 1.25 17.61 -15.89
CA GLU A 221 1.90 18.83 -16.34
C GLU A 221 1.19 20.09 -15.81
N SER A 222 -0.14 20.11 -15.87
CA SER A 222 -0.95 21.23 -15.35
C SER A 222 -0.77 21.38 -13.85
N THR A 223 -0.83 20.25 -13.12
CA THR A 223 -0.63 20.23 -11.66
C THR A 223 0.77 20.71 -11.29
N LEU A 224 1.82 20.15 -11.91
CA LEU A 224 3.20 20.51 -11.61
C LEU A 224 3.48 21.98 -11.90
N SER A 225 3.02 22.50 -13.05
CA SER A 225 3.16 23.92 -13.40
C SER A 225 2.52 24.84 -12.34
N ARG A 226 1.40 24.43 -11.77
CA ARG A 226 0.67 25.20 -10.75
C ARG A 226 1.36 25.18 -9.39
N ILE A 227 1.88 24.02 -8.93
CA ILE A 227 2.41 23.88 -7.57
C ILE A 227 3.92 24.17 -7.46
N LEU A 228 4.69 23.93 -8.51
CA LEU A 228 6.15 24.01 -8.49
C LEU A 228 6.71 25.39 -8.04
N PRO A 229 6.13 26.54 -8.42
CA PRO A 229 6.60 27.84 -7.93
C PRO A 229 6.58 27.96 -6.39
N GLU A 230 5.60 27.35 -5.73
CA GLU A 230 5.50 27.37 -4.27
C GLU A 230 6.42 26.34 -3.62
N VAL A 231 6.50 25.11 -4.16
CA VAL A 231 7.37 24.06 -3.68
C VAL A 231 8.85 24.48 -3.70
N LYS A 232 9.29 25.16 -4.77
CA LYS A 232 10.65 25.68 -4.93
C LYS A 232 11.09 26.69 -3.87
N LYS A 233 10.15 27.46 -3.32
CA LYS A 233 10.46 28.40 -2.23
C LYS A 233 10.75 27.68 -0.92
N GLN A 234 10.16 26.51 -0.74
CA GLN A 234 10.19 25.75 0.52
C GLN A 234 11.31 24.73 0.59
N ALA A 235 11.93 24.34 -0.56
CA ALA A 235 12.88 23.23 -0.62
C ALA A 235 14.21 23.62 -1.26
N ASP A 236 15.24 22.86 -0.89
CA ASP A 236 16.59 22.95 -1.45
C ASP A 236 16.83 21.84 -2.46
N ILE A 237 16.15 20.68 -2.32
CA ILE A 237 16.14 19.53 -3.23
C ILE A 237 14.69 19.16 -3.54
N LEU A 238 14.41 18.85 -4.80
CA LEU A 238 13.09 18.45 -5.26
C LEU A 238 13.11 17.03 -5.79
N ILE A 239 12.28 16.16 -5.20
CA ILE A 239 12.08 14.77 -5.61
C ILE A 239 10.64 14.59 -6.05
N LEU A 240 10.43 14.12 -7.28
CA LEU A 240 9.13 13.78 -7.82
C LEU A 240 8.90 12.27 -7.70
N LEU A 241 7.76 11.89 -7.13
CA LEU A 241 7.23 10.52 -7.13
C LEU A 241 6.14 10.47 -8.19
N ALA A 242 6.45 9.92 -9.36
CA ALA A 242 5.54 9.91 -10.50
C ALA A 242 5.13 8.48 -10.86
N PHE A 243 3.89 8.12 -10.54
CA PHE A 243 3.35 6.82 -10.94
C PHE A 243 2.92 6.86 -12.41
N THR A 244 3.88 6.62 -13.31
CA THR A 244 3.70 6.66 -14.77
C THR A 244 4.76 5.80 -15.48
N ASP A 245 4.63 5.65 -16.81
CA ASP A 245 5.55 4.89 -17.66
C ASP A 245 6.88 5.63 -17.94
N GLU A 246 7.87 4.87 -18.42
CA GLU A 246 9.24 5.34 -18.65
C GLU A 246 9.31 6.53 -19.62
N ALA A 247 8.54 6.50 -20.71
CA ALA A 247 8.54 7.57 -21.71
C ALA A 247 8.02 8.89 -21.12
N THR A 248 6.99 8.78 -20.29
CA THR A 248 6.41 9.94 -19.58
C THR A 248 7.37 10.48 -18.51
N LEU A 249 8.10 9.62 -17.79
CA LEU A 249 9.14 10.07 -16.85
C LEU A 249 10.22 10.92 -17.55
N ALA A 250 10.69 10.46 -18.70
CA ALA A 250 11.68 11.21 -19.49
C ALA A 250 11.12 12.56 -19.98
N ARG A 251 9.85 12.61 -20.40
CA ARG A 251 9.17 13.84 -20.80
C ARG A 251 8.99 14.82 -19.64
N LEU A 252 8.58 14.33 -18.47
CA LEU A 252 8.50 15.16 -17.26
C LEU A 252 9.85 15.74 -16.86
N ALA A 253 10.94 14.98 -17.00
CA ALA A 253 12.30 15.48 -16.73
C ALA A 253 12.77 16.54 -17.77
N GLN A 254 12.27 16.50 -19.01
CA GLN A 254 12.53 17.52 -20.01
C GLN A 254 11.77 18.81 -19.71
N GLU A 255 10.50 18.71 -19.33
CA GLU A 255 9.61 19.84 -19.12
C GLU A 255 9.83 20.51 -17.75
N PHE A 256 10.05 19.71 -16.69
CA PHE A 256 10.22 20.15 -15.29
C PHE A 256 11.64 19.90 -14.79
N TYR A 257 12.60 20.53 -15.43
CA TYR A 257 14.05 20.39 -15.16
C TYR A 257 14.47 20.84 -13.75
N GLU A 258 13.56 21.44 -12.97
CA GLU A 258 13.78 21.82 -11.59
C GLU A 258 13.89 20.63 -10.63
N PHE A 259 13.30 19.49 -10.96
CA PHE A 259 13.45 18.29 -10.15
C PHE A 259 14.88 17.76 -10.21
N ASP A 260 15.44 17.45 -9.03
CA ASP A 260 16.76 16.86 -8.90
C ASP A 260 16.71 15.34 -9.12
N LEU A 261 15.58 14.71 -8.70
CA LEU A 261 15.34 13.27 -8.84
C LEU A 261 13.87 13.03 -9.19
N ILE A 262 13.64 12.14 -10.14
CA ILE A 262 12.32 11.62 -10.50
C ILE A 262 12.31 10.12 -10.25
N LEU A 263 11.40 9.66 -9.39
CA LEU A 263 11.20 8.26 -9.08
C LEU A 263 9.91 7.78 -9.72
N GLY A 264 10.01 6.75 -10.55
CA GLY A 264 8.91 6.18 -11.32
C GLY A 264 8.48 4.80 -10.85
N GLY A 265 7.33 4.31 -11.36
CA GLY A 265 6.79 3.05 -10.89
C GLY A 265 5.92 2.23 -11.83
N LYS A 266 5.17 2.79 -12.76
CA LYS A 266 4.33 2.05 -13.71
C LYS A 266 5.18 1.51 -14.88
N VAL A 267 6.09 0.59 -14.57
CA VAL A 267 7.11 0.09 -15.50
C VAL A 267 7.12 -1.44 -15.48
N SER A 268 7.67 -2.08 -16.50
CA SER A 268 7.74 -3.54 -16.60
C SER A 268 8.94 -4.15 -15.87
N GLN A 269 10.03 -3.39 -15.71
CA GLN A 269 11.26 -3.81 -15.07
C GLN A 269 11.85 -2.66 -14.23
N PRO A 270 12.54 -2.93 -13.12
CA PRO A 270 13.30 -1.91 -12.41
C PRO A 270 14.44 -1.34 -13.26
N SER A 271 14.85 -0.09 -12.95
CA SER A 271 15.99 0.58 -13.60
C SER A 271 17.25 -0.28 -13.53
N GLN A 272 17.82 -0.60 -14.68
CA GLN A 272 19.11 -1.29 -14.77
C GLN A 272 20.28 -0.31 -14.61
N LYS A 273 20.07 0.96 -14.94
CA LYS A 273 21.04 2.05 -14.85
C LYS A 273 20.35 3.34 -14.44
N LEU A 274 21.12 4.25 -13.88
CA LEU A 274 20.68 5.60 -13.61
C LEU A 274 20.60 6.37 -14.94
N GLU A 275 19.44 6.95 -15.22
CA GLU A 275 19.25 7.84 -16.35
C GLU A 275 19.36 9.29 -15.92
N LYS A 276 19.82 10.15 -16.82
CA LYS A 276 19.90 11.59 -16.60
C LYS A 276 19.34 12.33 -17.80
N VAL A 277 18.33 13.16 -17.53
CA VAL A 277 17.74 14.05 -18.54
C VAL A 277 17.84 15.47 -17.99
N ASN A 278 18.52 16.36 -18.72
CA ASN A 278 18.91 17.68 -18.22
C ASN A 278 19.70 17.55 -16.89
N ARG A 279 19.17 18.12 -15.81
CA ARG A 279 19.75 17.94 -14.46
C ARG A 279 19.06 16.84 -13.63
N SER A 280 17.90 16.38 -14.08
CA SER A 280 17.10 15.40 -13.36
C SER A 280 17.69 14.00 -13.48
N LEU A 281 17.86 13.34 -12.36
CA LEU A 281 18.13 11.90 -12.29
C LEU A 281 16.80 11.16 -12.38
N ILE A 282 16.74 10.04 -13.13
CA ILE A 282 15.54 9.22 -13.26
C ILE A 282 15.88 7.80 -12.82
N LEU A 283 15.07 7.28 -11.90
CA LEU A 283 15.07 5.89 -11.47
C LEU A 283 13.64 5.40 -11.31
N PHE A 284 13.42 4.11 -11.49
CA PHE A 284 12.12 3.51 -11.31
C PHE A 284 12.24 2.08 -10.77
N THR A 285 11.19 1.64 -10.09
CA THR A 285 11.08 0.27 -9.59
C THR A 285 9.67 -0.25 -9.73
N THR A 286 9.51 -1.55 -9.64
CA THR A 286 8.24 -2.27 -9.70
C THR A 286 8.39 -3.60 -8.97
N ASN A 287 7.43 -4.51 -9.16
CA ASN A 287 7.61 -5.91 -8.88
C ASN A 287 7.20 -6.37 -7.49
N GLU A 288 6.09 -5.84 -6.97
CA GLU A 288 5.36 -6.42 -5.82
C GLU A 288 6.22 -6.63 -4.57
N SER A 289 6.96 -5.60 -4.17
CA SER A 289 7.94 -5.64 -3.06
C SER A 289 9.10 -6.64 -3.25
N ARG A 290 9.33 -7.16 -4.47
CA ARG A 290 10.48 -8.03 -4.75
C ARG A 290 11.77 -7.27 -4.94
N ALA A 291 11.66 -5.98 -5.28
CA ALA A 291 12.76 -5.09 -5.54
C ALA A 291 12.65 -3.82 -4.69
N LEU A 292 13.78 -3.39 -4.12
CA LEU A 292 13.95 -2.12 -3.45
C LEU A 292 15.00 -1.33 -4.23
N GLY A 293 14.63 -0.14 -4.72
CA GLY A 293 15.60 0.77 -5.30
C GLY A 293 16.37 1.49 -4.20
N ARG A 294 17.69 1.60 -4.35
CA ARG A 294 18.58 2.41 -3.49
C ARG A 294 19.43 3.34 -4.35
N LEU A 295 19.38 4.62 -4.04
CA LEU A 295 20.29 5.62 -4.57
C LEU A 295 21.12 6.18 -3.41
N ARG A 296 22.42 6.01 -3.44
CA ARG A 296 23.35 6.79 -2.62
C ARG A 296 23.71 8.06 -3.36
N ALA A 297 23.56 9.18 -2.70
CA ALA A 297 23.81 10.49 -3.29
C ALA A 297 24.42 11.45 -2.26
N ARG A 298 25.01 12.51 -2.75
CA ARG A 298 25.51 13.63 -1.95
C ARG A 298 24.78 14.91 -2.32
N ILE A 299 24.24 15.60 -1.32
CA ILE A 299 23.75 16.97 -1.49
C ILE A 299 24.93 17.91 -1.26
N ALA A 300 25.39 18.56 -2.34
CA ALA A 300 26.50 19.53 -2.26
C ALA A 300 26.02 20.97 -2.06
N GLY A 301 24.72 21.24 -2.30
CA GLY A 301 24.08 22.54 -2.16
C GLY A 301 22.66 22.50 -2.70
N ARG A 302 22.02 23.66 -2.73
CA ARG A 302 20.65 23.78 -3.27
C ARG A 302 20.61 23.35 -4.74
N GLY A 303 19.74 22.41 -5.06
CA GLY A 303 19.62 21.85 -6.41
C GLY A 303 20.85 21.11 -6.89
N GLN A 304 21.65 20.56 -5.97
CA GLN A 304 22.89 19.84 -6.31
C GLN A 304 22.88 18.45 -5.66
N LEU A 305 22.05 17.57 -6.20
CA LEU A 305 22.03 16.16 -5.86
C LEU A 305 22.98 15.40 -6.80
N GLN A 306 24.10 14.91 -6.24
CA GLN A 306 25.12 14.16 -6.96
C GLN A 306 24.97 12.68 -6.69
N PRO A 307 24.73 11.83 -7.68
CA PRO A 307 24.63 10.39 -7.49
C PRO A 307 26.03 9.81 -7.20
N VAL A 308 26.11 8.87 -6.28
CA VAL A 308 27.31 8.12 -5.93
C VAL A 308 27.19 6.68 -6.41
N GLU A 309 26.06 6.05 -6.13
CA GLU A 309 25.79 4.65 -6.45
C GLU A 309 24.30 4.41 -6.55
N HIS A 310 23.90 3.58 -7.49
CA HIS A 310 22.53 3.10 -7.62
C HIS A 310 22.51 1.58 -7.69
N GLU A 311 21.55 0.96 -7.02
CA GLU A 311 21.34 -0.47 -7.09
C GLU A 311 19.87 -0.85 -6.90
N ILE A 312 19.51 -2.03 -7.40
CA ILE A 312 18.22 -2.69 -7.14
C ILE A 312 18.47 -3.90 -6.26
N LEU A 313 18.03 -3.80 -5.03
CA LEU A 313 18.12 -4.86 -4.02
C LEU A 313 16.96 -5.81 -4.16
N LEU A 314 17.23 -7.08 -4.46
CA LEU A 314 16.18 -8.10 -4.55
C LEU A 314 15.91 -8.71 -3.17
N MET A 315 14.64 -8.73 -2.78
CA MET A 315 14.17 -9.30 -1.51
C MET A 315 14.13 -10.84 -1.60
N LYS A 316 15.31 -11.47 -1.60
CA LYS A 316 15.51 -12.91 -1.77
C LYS A 316 15.17 -13.69 -0.49
N ASP A 317 15.02 -15.00 -0.63
CA ASP A 317 14.62 -15.92 0.46
C ASP A 317 15.64 -16.07 1.59
N HIS A 318 16.92 -15.82 1.35
CA HIS A 318 17.95 -15.80 2.39
C HIS A 318 17.88 -14.59 3.34
N ILE A 319 17.11 -13.53 2.96
CA ILE A 319 16.88 -12.38 3.83
C ILE A 319 15.86 -12.76 4.90
N PRO A 320 16.20 -12.68 6.20
CA PRO A 320 15.27 -13.00 7.27
C PRO A 320 14.03 -12.10 7.25
N GLN A 321 12.89 -12.67 7.59
CA GLN A 321 11.67 -11.91 7.76
C GLN A 321 11.65 -11.20 9.12
N HIS A 322 11.36 -9.91 9.14
CA HIS A 322 11.36 -9.12 10.36
C HIS A 322 10.10 -9.36 11.19
N GLU A 323 10.28 -9.65 12.48
CA GLU A 323 9.21 -10.08 13.39
C GLU A 323 8.10 -9.03 13.58
N SER A 324 8.44 -7.74 13.59
CA SER A 324 7.40 -6.70 13.75
C SER A 324 6.39 -6.66 12.59
N VAL A 325 6.83 -6.93 11.35
CA VAL A 325 5.94 -6.99 10.20
C VAL A 325 5.22 -8.34 10.12
N LEU A 326 5.87 -9.44 10.55
CA LEU A 326 5.20 -10.72 10.74
C LEU A 326 4.05 -10.63 11.75
N ALA A 327 4.24 -9.86 12.83
CA ALA A 327 3.17 -9.61 13.81
C ALA A 327 1.97 -8.89 13.14
N LEU A 328 2.22 -7.86 12.32
CA LEU A 328 1.17 -7.18 11.55
C LEU A 328 0.44 -8.14 10.59
N ALA A 329 1.16 -9.04 9.95
CA ALA A 329 0.55 -10.03 9.07
C ALA A 329 -0.33 -11.04 9.84
N ARG A 330 0.04 -11.39 11.09
CA ARG A 330 -0.81 -12.21 11.98
C ARG A 330 -2.07 -11.46 12.39
N GLU A 331 -1.93 -10.19 12.83
CA GLU A 331 -3.07 -9.34 13.17
C GLU A 331 -4.04 -9.17 11.98
N TYR A 332 -3.52 -8.95 10.77
CA TYR A 332 -4.32 -8.90 9.54
C TYR A 332 -5.14 -10.19 9.36
N ARG A 333 -4.50 -11.36 9.48
CA ARG A 333 -5.17 -12.65 9.31
C ARG A 333 -6.24 -12.90 10.38
N ASP A 334 -5.98 -12.49 11.61
CA ASP A 334 -6.95 -12.60 12.72
C ASP A 334 -8.14 -11.66 12.48
N GLU A 335 -7.92 -10.43 11.99
CA GLU A 335 -9.01 -9.51 11.63
C GLU A 335 -9.85 -10.04 10.46
N ILE A 336 -9.21 -10.51 9.39
CA ILE A 336 -9.91 -11.12 8.25
C ILE A 336 -10.75 -12.33 8.70
N ARG A 337 -10.22 -13.14 9.61
CA ARG A 337 -10.94 -14.29 10.17
C ARG A 337 -12.17 -13.86 10.97
N ALA A 338 -12.05 -12.80 11.76
CA ALA A 338 -13.13 -12.26 12.58
C ALA A 338 -14.19 -11.51 11.78
N THR A 339 -13.79 -10.93 10.65
CA THR A 339 -14.67 -10.12 9.81
C THR A 339 -15.56 -11.03 8.94
N LYS A 340 -16.87 -10.82 9.04
CA LYS A 340 -17.84 -11.42 8.10
C LYS A 340 -17.80 -10.63 6.80
N LEU A 341 -16.82 -10.92 5.95
CA LEU A 341 -16.76 -10.32 4.63
C LEU A 341 -17.83 -10.94 3.74
N ALA A 342 -18.53 -10.11 2.98
CA ALA A 342 -19.39 -10.54 1.87
C ALA A 342 -18.49 -11.01 0.69
N ILE A 343 -17.76 -12.10 0.90
CA ILE A 343 -16.83 -12.67 -0.09
C ILE A 343 -17.61 -13.28 -1.26
N ASP A 344 -18.90 -13.56 -1.02
CA ASP A 344 -19.79 -14.24 -1.95
C ASP A 344 -20.22 -13.39 -3.16
N ASP A 345 -20.13 -12.06 -3.04
CA ASP A 345 -20.51 -11.13 -4.11
C ASP A 345 -19.33 -10.73 -5.00
N SER A 346 -18.13 -11.24 -4.73
CA SER A 346 -16.99 -10.98 -5.61
C SER A 346 -17.10 -11.81 -6.88
N ALA A 347 -17.77 -11.26 -7.89
CA ALA A 347 -17.90 -11.80 -9.24
C ALA A 347 -16.57 -12.09 -9.98
N ARG A 348 -15.45 -11.99 -9.30
CA ARG A 348 -14.11 -11.97 -9.89
C ARG A 348 -13.58 -13.29 -10.42
N LEU A 349 -14.09 -14.38 -9.89
CA LEU A 349 -13.74 -15.71 -10.41
C LEU A 349 -14.81 -16.24 -11.39
N SER A 350 -15.98 -15.54 -11.51
CA SER A 350 -17.09 -16.03 -12.30
C SER A 350 -16.89 -15.90 -13.81
N GLU A 351 -16.11 -14.95 -14.28
CA GLU A 351 -16.06 -14.67 -15.73
C GLU A 351 -14.85 -15.29 -16.44
N ASN A 352 -13.79 -15.69 -15.73
CA ASN A 352 -12.55 -16.05 -16.42
C ASN A 352 -11.91 -17.39 -16.05
N THR A 353 -12.48 -18.19 -15.14
CA THR A 353 -11.56 -19.04 -14.45
C THR A 353 -11.86 -20.51 -14.38
N ILE A 354 -13.06 -20.97 -14.58
CA ILE A 354 -13.27 -22.43 -14.56
C ILE A 354 -13.73 -22.91 -15.92
N PRO A 355 -12.84 -23.59 -16.65
CA PRO A 355 -13.21 -24.16 -17.94
C PRO A 355 -14.43 -25.08 -17.80
N GLY A 356 -15.46 -24.86 -18.62
CA GLY A 356 -16.65 -25.71 -18.65
C GLY A 356 -17.71 -25.42 -17.59
N VAL A 357 -17.64 -24.30 -16.84
CA VAL A 357 -18.75 -23.85 -15.99
C VAL A 357 -19.97 -23.54 -16.87
N ARG A 358 -20.95 -24.44 -16.85
CA ARG A 358 -22.29 -24.17 -17.36
C ARG A 358 -23.14 -23.70 -16.16
N GLN A 359 -23.93 -22.68 -16.34
CA GLN A 359 -24.78 -22.08 -15.27
C GLN A 359 -25.66 -23.09 -14.51
N ALA A 360 -25.93 -24.27 -15.09
CA ALA A 360 -26.76 -25.31 -14.49
C ALA A 360 -26.00 -26.36 -13.66
N ALA A 361 -24.67 -26.37 -13.66
CA ALA A 361 -23.88 -27.35 -12.94
C ALA A 361 -23.35 -26.78 -11.61
N ALA A 362 -23.49 -27.56 -10.53
CA ALA A 362 -22.93 -27.23 -9.23
C ALA A 362 -21.67 -28.06 -8.97
N PHE A 363 -20.85 -27.62 -8.03
CA PHE A 363 -19.70 -28.40 -7.55
C PHE A 363 -20.19 -29.56 -6.67
N ALA A 364 -19.75 -30.77 -7.00
CA ALA A 364 -20.13 -32.00 -6.31
C ALA A 364 -19.18 -32.36 -5.16
N GLY A 365 -17.91 -31.88 -5.23
CA GLY A 365 -16.83 -32.20 -4.33
C GLY A 365 -16.09 -33.49 -4.72
N SER A 366 -14.78 -33.52 -4.44
CA SER A 366 -13.88 -34.61 -4.87
C SER A 366 -14.35 -36.00 -4.44
N GLU A 367 -14.94 -36.15 -3.26
CA GLU A 367 -15.47 -37.43 -2.76
C GLU A 367 -16.44 -38.12 -3.72
N SER A 368 -17.26 -37.33 -4.44
CA SER A 368 -18.19 -37.84 -5.42
C SER A 368 -17.47 -38.47 -6.64
N CYS A 369 -16.25 -38.03 -6.92
CA CYS A 369 -15.45 -38.50 -8.05
C CYS A 369 -14.67 -39.77 -7.70
N LEU A 370 -14.17 -39.89 -6.44
CA LEU A 370 -13.24 -40.95 -6.02
C LEU A 370 -13.83 -42.37 -6.18
N LYS A 371 -15.13 -42.50 -6.04
CA LYS A 371 -15.84 -43.81 -6.15
C LYS A 371 -15.71 -44.43 -7.55
N CYS A 372 -15.77 -43.61 -8.58
CA CYS A 372 -15.76 -44.05 -9.96
C CYS A 372 -14.40 -43.88 -10.65
N HIS A 373 -13.52 -43.06 -10.08
CA HIS A 373 -12.20 -42.72 -10.63
C HIS A 373 -11.05 -43.07 -9.67
N PRO A 374 -10.88 -44.37 -9.21
CA PRO A 374 -9.90 -44.72 -8.19
C PRO A 374 -8.43 -44.54 -8.63
N SER A 375 -8.12 -44.64 -9.92
CA SER A 375 -6.76 -44.41 -10.40
C SER A 375 -6.40 -42.94 -10.39
N ALA A 376 -7.31 -42.07 -10.81
CA ALA A 376 -7.15 -40.62 -10.72
C ALA A 376 -7.07 -40.18 -9.27
N ALA A 377 -7.87 -40.78 -8.38
CA ALA A 377 -7.84 -40.54 -6.95
C ALA A 377 -6.46 -40.77 -6.34
N LYS A 378 -5.80 -41.86 -6.68
CA LYS A 378 -4.45 -42.18 -6.19
C LYS A 378 -3.41 -41.17 -6.62
N VAL A 379 -3.49 -40.65 -7.84
CA VAL A 379 -2.58 -39.60 -8.32
C VAL A 379 -2.82 -38.30 -7.56
N TRP A 380 -4.07 -37.85 -7.47
CA TRP A 380 -4.44 -36.64 -6.76
C TRP A 380 -4.05 -36.66 -5.28
N GLN A 381 -4.33 -37.77 -4.56
CA GLN A 381 -4.01 -37.92 -3.14
C GLN A 381 -2.50 -37.87 -2.84
N ARG A 382 -1.63 -38.16 -3.80
CA ARG A 382 -0.18 -38.05 -3.65
C ARG A 382 0.37 -36.68 -4.00
N SER A 383 -0.45 -35.84 -4.61
CA SER A 383 -0.06 -34.49 -5.01
C SER A 383 -0.26 -33.49 -3.87
N GLY A 384 0.46 -32.39 -3.90
CA GLY A 384 0.24 -31.25 -2.99
C GLY A 384 -1.14 -30.61 -3.11
N HIS A 385 -1.90 -30.91 -4.16
CA HIS A 385 -3.26 -30.42 -4.36
C HIS A 385 -4.24 -30.97 -3.32
N ALA A 386 -4.08 -32.20 -2.89
CA ALA A 386 -4.96 -32.83 -1.90
C ALA A 386 -4.80 -32.29 -0.47
N GLU A 387 -3.72 -31.54 -0.20
CA GLU A 387 -3.43 -30.94 1.10
C GLU A 387 -3.28 -29.40 1.01
N ALA A 388 -3.77 -28.82 -0.06
CA ALA A 388 -3.58 -27.40 -0.33
C ALA A 388 -4.19 -26.50 0.77
N PHE A 389 -5.37 -26.87 1.28
CA PHE A 389 -6.05 -26.11 2.33
C PHE A 389 -5.43 -26.34 3.72
N ALA A 390 -4.90 -27.54 3.99
CA ALA A 390 -4.17 -27.81 5.22
C ALA A 390 -2.91 -26.92 5.34
N THR A 391 -2.25 -26.65 4.22
CA THR A 391 -1.14 -25.68 4.14
C THR A 391 -1.58 -24.27 4.55
N LEU A 392 -2.78 -23.81 4.18
CA LEU A 392 -3.30 -22.52 4.62
C LEU A 392 -3.62 -22.50 6.11
N ARG A 393 -4.23 -23.57 6.62
CA ARG A 393 -4.53 -23.71 8.06
C ARG A 393 -3.28 -23.60 8.92
N SER A 394 -2.21 -24.29 8.55
CA SER A 394 -0.93 -24.26 9.28
C SER A 394 -0.35 -22.84 9.37
N LYS A 395 -0.65 -22.00 8.38
CA LYS A 395 -0.22 -20.59 8.31
C LYS A 395 -1.28 -19.61 8.79
N LYS A 396 -2.43 -20.07 9.30
CA LYS A 396 -3.61 -19.25 9.65
C LYS A 396 -4.11 -18.37 8.50
N ALA A 397 -3.91 -18.80 7.26
CA ALA A 397 -4.30 -18.07 6.04
C ALA A 397 -5.57 -18.65 5.37
N ASP A 398 -6.22 -19.61 6.01
CA ASP A 398 -7.43 -20.31 5.54
C ASP A 398 -8.70 -19.46 5.53
N ALA A 399 -8.58 -18.20 5.95
CA ALA A 399 -9.63 -17.19 5.86
C ALA A 399 -9.29 -16.06 4.88
N ASP A 400 -8.07 -16.00 4.37
CA ASP A 400 -7.59 -14.93 3.51
C ASP A 400 -8.07 -15.13 2.06
N PRO A 401 -8.90 -14.22 1.50
CA PRO A 401 -9.38 -14.33 0.13
C PRO A 401 -8.28 -14.39 -0.92
N ASN A 402 -7.12 -13.81 -0.64
CA ASN A 402 -5.95 -13.88 -1.52
C ASN A 402 -5.38 -15.30 -1.66
N CYS A 403 -5.66 -16.17 -0.69
CA CYS A 403 -5.13 -17.53 -0.63
C CYS A 403 -6.18 -18.56 -1.01
N ILE A 404 -7.40 -18.43 -0.46
CA ILE A 404 -8.43 -19.47 -0.59
C ILE A 404 -8.92 -19.64 -2.03
N GLY A 405 -8.82 -18.61 -2.88
CA GLY A 405 -9.21 -18.70 -4.28
C GLY A 405 -8.48 -19.81 -5.07
N CYS A 406 -7.17 -20.00 -4.80
CA CYS A 406 -6.37 -21.05 -5.42
C CYS A 406 -6.34 -22.36 -4.62
N HIS A 407 -6.73 -22.34 -3.35
CA HIS A 407 -6.63 -23.47 -2.44
C HIS A 407 -7.97 -24.14 -2.14
N THR A 408 -9.03 -23.80 -2.88
CA THR A 408 -10.38 -24.37 -2.74
C THR A 408 -11.04 -24.52 -4.11
N VAL A 409 -12.16 -25.23 -4.14
CA VAL A 409 -12.92 -25.46 -5.37
C VAL A 409 -13.97 -24.34 -5.53
N GLY A 410 -13.86 -23.61 -6.63
CA GLY A 410 -14.93 -22.67 -7.08
C GLY A 410 -15.19 -21.48 -6.17
N PHE A 411 -14.21 -21.05 -5.35
CA PHE A 411 -14.34 -19.85 -4.53
C PHE A 411 -14.74 -18.64 -5.38
N GLY A 412 -15.72 -17.86 -4.90
CA GLY A 412 -16.27 -16.72 -5.63
C GLY A 412 -17.36 -17.08 -6.66
N THR A 413 -17.75 -18.36 -6.76
CA THR A 413 -18.89 -18.79 -7.60
C THR A 413 -20.10 -19.20 -6.76
N PRO A 414 -21.33 -19.18 -7.29
CA PRO A 414 -22.54 -19.45 -6.51
C PRO A 414 -22.58 -20.79 -5.79
N THR A 415 -21.96 -21.85 -6.33
CA THR A 415 -21.94 -23.21 -5.76
C THR A 415 -20.57 -23.64 -5.27
N GLY A 416 -19.58 -22.74 -5.30
CA GLY A 416 -18.21 -23.01 -4.90
C GLY A 416 -17.99 -22.97 -3.38
N TYR A 417 -16.73 -23.02 -3.00
CA TYR A 417 -16.32 -22.96 -1.60
C TYR A 417 -16.82 -21.69 -0.92
N ARG A 418 -17.42 -21.87 0.26
CA ARG A 418 -17.81 -20.81 1.18
C ARG A 418 -17.36 -21.17 2.59
N ARG A 419 -16.79 -20.21 3.29
CA ARG A 419 -16.31 -20.41 4.66
C ARG A 419 -17.41 -20.95 5.61
N GLU A 420 -18.65 -20.63 5.33
CA GLU A 420 -19.81 -20.92 6.18
C GLU A 420 -20.47 -22.28 5.86
N PHE A 421 -20.40 -22.72 4.60
CA PHE A 421 -21.21 -23.85 4.13
C PHE A 421 -20.42 -25.03 3.57
N ALA A 422 -19.22 -24.78 3.06
CA ALA A 422 -18.53 -25.81 2.27
C ALA A 422 -17.82 -26.87 3.09
N GLY A 423 -17.53 -26.59 4.37
CA GLY A 423 -16.79 -27.54 5.19
C GLY A 423 -15.58 -28.10 4.49
N ALA A 424 -15.28 -29.38 4.71
CA ALA A 424 -14.17 -30.09 4.03
C ALA A 424 -14.47 -30.42 2.56
N LYS A 425 -15.72 -30.37 2.10
CA LYS A 425 -16.14 -30.91 0.79
C LYS A 425 -15.49 -30.21 -0.41
N LEU A 426 -15.31 -28.87 -0.33
CA LEU A 426 -14.74 -28.05 -1.40
C LEU A 426 -13.41 -27.40 -0.97
N ALA A 427 -12.85 -27.83 0.17
CA ALA A 427 -11.49 -27.49 0.54
C ALA A 427 -10.51 -28.24 -0.38
N ASP A 428 -9.27 -27.76 -0.40
CA ASP A 428 -8.19 -28.25 -1.27
C ASP A 428 -8.38 -27.94 -2.77
N VAL A 429 -7.37 -28.17 -3.57
CA VAL A 429 -7.47 -28.11 -5.04
C VAL A 429 -8.05 -29.44 -5.49
N GLY A 430 -9.38 -29.52 -5.47
CA GLY A 430 -10.11 -30.74 -5.82
C GLY A 430 -10.16 -31.02 -7.32
N CYS A 431 -10.77 -32.16 -7.67
CA CYS A 431 -10.93 -32.58 -9.07
C CYS A 431 -11.58 -31.48 -9.93
N GLU A 432 -12.58 -30.81 -9.37
CA GLU A 432 -13.37 -29.79 -10.06
C GLU A 432 -12.67 -28.44 -10.18
N SER A 433 -11.53 -28.24 -9.49
CA SER A 433 -10.68 -27.06 -9.72
C SER A 433 -10.07 -27.06 -11.13
N CYS A 434 -9.81 -28.25 -11.67
CA CYS A 434 -9.30 -28.45 -13.03
C CYS A 434 -10.41 -28.76 -14.03
N HIS A 435 -11.32 -29.67 -13.67
CA HIS A 435 -12.34 -30.22 -14.58
C HIS A 435 -13.63 -29.38 -14.65
N GLY A 436 -13.85 -28.47 -13.69
CA GLY A 436 -15.11 -27.71 -13.56
C GLY A 436 -16.22 -28.49 -12.84
N PRO A 437 -17.42 -27.86 -12.64
CA PRO A 437 -18.51 -28.43 -11.84
C PRO A 437 -19.03 -29.74 -12.41
N GLY A 438 -19.03 -30.80 -11.60
CA GLY A 438 -19.31 -32.16 -12.00
C GLY A 438 -20.69 -32.71 -11.62
N SER A 439 -21.57 -31.92 -10.96
CA SER A 439 -22.82 -32.45 -10.42
C SER A 439 -23.73 -33.11 -11.45
N LEU A 440 -23.78 -32.58 -12.68
CA LEU A 440 -24.58 -33.18 -13.76
C LEU A 440 -24.01 -34.51 -14.21
N HIS A 441 -22.68 -34.62 -14.34
CA HIS A 441 -21.99 -35.87 -14.68
C HIS A 441 -22.29 -36.95 -13.63
N VAL A 442 -22.15 -36.63 -12.34
CA VAL A 442 -22.43 -37.58 -11.25
C VAL A 442 -23.90 -38.06 -11.30
N LYS A 443 -24.86 -37.09 -11.39
CA LYS A 443 -26.28 -37.43 -11.45
C LYS A 443 -26.63 -38.34 -12.66
N GLN A 444 -26.07 -38.05 -13.84
CA GLN A 444 -26.33 -38.88 -15.03
C GLN A 444 -25.82 -40.30 -14.88
N HIS A 445 -24.64 -40.48 -14.26
CA HIS A 445 -24.10 -41.82 -13.99
C HIS A 445 -24.86 -42.58 -12.89
N GLU A 446 -25.25 -41.92 -11.84
CA GLU A 446 -26.07 -42.49 -10.74
C GLU A 446 -27.47 -42.94 -11.25
N ALA A 447 -28.05 -42.13 -12.12
CA ALA A 447 -29.34 -42.44 -12.72
C ALA A 447 -29.25 -43.49 -13.87
N GLN A 448 -28.08 -43.97 -14.19
CA GLN A 448 -27.81 -44.86 -15.34
C GLN A 448 -28.40 -44.33 -16.67
N SER A 449 -28.48 -42.99 -16.77
CA SER A 449 -29.01 -42.31 -17.94
C SER A 449 -27.91 -42.05 -18.98
N ALA A 450 -28.29 -41.66 -20.19
CA ALA A 450 -27.33 -41.30 -21.24
C ALA A 450 -26.48 -40.12 -20.76
N VAL A 451 -25.15 -40.32 -20.69
CA VAL A 451 -24.17 -39.30 -20.25
C VAL A 451 -23.91 -38.35 -21.41
N THR A 452 -24.52 -37.21 -21.37
CA THR A 452 -24.33 -36.13 -22.36
C THR A 452 -23.32 -35.10 -21.93
N PHE A 453 -22.99 -35.03 -20.63
CA PHE A 453 -22.01 -34.10 -20.09
C PHE A 453 -20.59 -34.68 -20.27
N LYS A 454 -19.72 -33.93 -20.95
CA LYS A 454 -18.32 -34.26 -21.14
C LYS A 454 -17.43 -33.13 -20.66
N PHE A 455 -16.41 -33.47 -19.90
CA PHE A 455 -15.33 -32.58 -19.56
C PHE A 455 -14.42 -32.31 -20.77
N ARG A 456 -13.93 -31.11 -20.94
CA ARG A 456 -12.95 -30.81 -21.97
C ARG A 456 -11.56 -31.29 -21.55
N PRO A 457 -10.67 -31.58 -22.52
CA PRO A 457 -9.26 -31.81 -22.21
C PRO A 457 -8.62 -30.59 -21.52
N LEU A 458 -7.72 -30.85 -20.57
CA LEU A 458 -6.94 -29.86 -19.88
C LEU A 458 -5.69 -29.46 -20.65
N GLY A 459 -5.25 -28.23 -20.49
CA GLY A 459 -4.00 -27.71 -21.04
C GLY A 459 -3.25 -26.83 -20.04
N ALA A 460 -2.07 -26.39 -20.41
CA ALA A 460 -1.22 -25.54 -19.56
C ALA A 460 -1.92 -24.28 -19.05
N GLY A 461 -2.87 -23.72 -19.84
CA GLY A 461 -3.65 -22.54 -19.45
C GLY A 461 -4.51 -22.77 -18.22
N ASP A 462 -5.00 -23.99 -17.99
CA ASP A 462 -5.82 -24.34 -16.83
C ASP A 462 -5.01 -24.33 -15.54
N CYS A 463 -3.78 -24.77 -15.59
CA CYS A 463 -2.87 -24.75 -14.44
C CYS A 463 -2.45 -23.33 -14.08
N LYS A 464 -2.26 -22.48 -15.09
CA LYS A 464 -1.85 -21.08 -14.92
C LYS A 464 -2.89 -20.19 -14.23
N GLN A 465 -4.11 -20.67 -14.00
CA GLN A 465 -5.11 -19.96 -13.18
C GLN A 465 -4.64 -19.81 -11.73
N CYS A 466 -3.88 -20.79 -11.23
CA CYS A 466 -3.30 -20.77 -9.89
C CYS A 466 -1.77 -20.71 -9.92
N HIS A 467 -1.14 -21.35 -10.92
CA HIS A 467 0.30 -21.36 -11.11
C HIS A 467 0.76 -20.18 -11.98
N HIS A 468 0.54 -18.96 -11.52
CA HIS A 468 0.98 -17.73 -12.20
C HIS A 468 1.92 -16.91 -11.33
N GLY A 469 2.73 -16.11 -11.99
CA GLY A 469 3.93 -15.42 -11.56
C GLY A 469 4.10 -15.03 -10.10
N GLU A 470 3.09 -14.48 -9.47
CA GLU A 470 3.23 -13.95 -8.11
C GLU A 470 2.99 -14.99 -7.01
N PHE A 471 2.25 -16.07 -7.29
CA PHE A 471 1.85 -17.07 -6.30
C PHE A 471 2.54 -18.42 -6.47
N SER A 472 3.27 -18.61 -7.56
CA SER A 472 3.89 -19.87 -7.90
C SER A 472 5.35 -19.67 -8.31
N ARG A 473 6.18 -20.70 -8.09
CA ARG A 473 7.42 -20.84 -8.86
C ARG A 473 7.10 -20.79 -10.35
N PRO A 474 8.06 -20.41 -11.22
CA PRO A 474 7.82 -20.42 -12.65
C PRO A 474 7.17 -21.73 -13.08
N PHE A 475 6.01 -21.61 -13.75
CA PHE A 475 5.24 -22.78 -14.15
C PHE A 475 5.81 -23.36 -15.45
N ASP A 476 6.27 -24.59 -15.36
CA ASP A 476 6.72 -25.40 -16.47
C ASP A 476 5.76 -26.59 -16.63
N TRP A 477 5.03 -26.64 -17.74
CA TRP A 477 4.07 -27.70 -18.02
C TRP A 477 4.71 -29.08 -18.09
N ASP A 478 5.84 -29.20 -18.75
CA ASP A 478 6.50 -30.50 -18.95
C ASP A 478 7.09 -31.06 -17.65
N ALA A 479 7.50 -30.17 -16.77
CA ALA A 479 7.99 -30.54 -15.43
C ALA A 479 6.86 -30.88 -14.45
N PHE A 480 5.71 -30.20 -14.50
CA PHE A 480 4.63 -30.39 -13.50
C PHE A 480 3.54 -31.39 -13.92
N TRP A 481 3.27 -31.49 -15.23
CA TRP A 481 2.21 -32.34 -15.75
C TRP A 481 2.36 -33.84 -15.38
N PRO A 482 3.55 -34.44 -15.39
CA PRO A 482 3.74 -35.84 -15.01
C PRO A 482 3.26 -36.16 -13.58
N ASP A 483 3.37 -35.22 -12.65
CA ASP A 483 3.02 -35.40 -11.24
C ASP A 483 1.51 -35.49 -10.98
N ILE A 484 0.68 -34.96 -11.90
CA ILE A 484 -0.78 -34.93 -11.75
C ILE A 484 -1.53 -35.60 -12.88
N LYS A 485 -0.84 -35.97 -13.96
CA LYS A 485 -1.43 -36.67 -15.10
C LYS A 485 -2.02 -38.01 -14.69
N HIS A 486 -3.26 -38.24 -15.08
CA HIS A 486 -3.94 -39.55 -14.92
C HIS A 486 -4.71 -39.94 -16.19
N GLY A 487 -4.95 -41.23 -16.34
CA GLY A 487 -5.68 -41.79 -17.48
C GLY A 487 -7.21 -41.83 -17.23
N LYS A 488 -7.93 -42.26 -18.26
CA LYS A 488 -9.35 -42.63 -18.11
C LYS A 488 -9.41 -44.02 -17.41
N GLU A 489 -10.38 -44.13 -16.49
CA GLU A 489 -10.67 -45.44 -15.92
C GLU A 489 -11.14 -46.41 -17.03
N PRO A 490 -10.73 -47.70 -17.00
CA PRO A 490 -11.28 -48.67 -17.89
C PRO A 490 -12.79 -48.77 -17.66
N VAL A 491 -13.56 -48.71 -18.74
CA VAL A 491 -15.01 -48.91 -18.68
C VAL A 491 -15.24 -50.30 -18.12
N LYS A 492 -15.81 -50.42 -16.91
CA LYS A 492 -16.32 -51.69 -16.43
C LYS A 492 -17.46 -52.05 -17.38
N THR A 493 -17.18 -52.96 -18.32
CA THR A 493 -18.23 -53.63 -19.07
C THR A 493 -19.10 -54.33 -18.03
N ALA A 494 -20.34 -53.86 -17.93
CA ALA A 494 -21.33 -54.57 -17.12
C ALA A 494 -21.31 -56.04 -17.57
N GLU A 495 -20.92 -56.95 -16.68
CA GLU A 495 -21.11 -58.33 -16.90
C GLU A 495 -22.59 -58.54 -17.19
N ARG A 496 -22.90 -58.84 -18.45
CA ARG A 496 -24.22 -59.37 -18.77
C ARG A 496 -24.36 -60.66 -18.00
N LYS A 497 -25.15 -60.66 -16.93
CA LYS A 497 -25.58 -61.91 -16.32
C LYS A 497 -26.30 -62.75 -17.41
N PRO A 498 -25.94 -63.99 -17.48
CA PRO A 498 -26.53 -64.93 -18.45
C PRO A 498 -28.06 -65.10 -18.28
#